data_ac5233783686846117ec0dc62aeb687e
#
_entry.id   ac5233783686846117ec0dc62aeb687e
#
_cell.length_a   1.000
_cell.length_b   1.000
_cell.length_c   1.000
_cell.angle_alpha   90.00
_cell.angle_beta   90.00
_cell.angle_gamma   90.00
#
_symmetry.space_group_name_H-M   'P 1'
#
loop_
_entity.id
_entity.type
_entity.pdbx_description
1 polymer ?
#
loop_
_entity_poly.entity_id
_entity_poly.type
_entity_poly.pdbx_seq_one_letter_code
_entity_poly.pdbx_strand_id
1 'polypeptide(L)'
;MLTISAGLARWEVNQYIDRARIVSLAQSRDPRIVFVGTSSLCVQGVPLWSSNHDITFWCPQSYPNSTLPSVRYSGFTIPGVKVRKLRRPPLTDHRLTENGVQVEDKLDAALRLAMGSQHFEAFVAICMTLHTESNFSLQRIGDSRKRENNLREELTQRLSIAQENGWKYGISTAKLIVEKADAGCDNPAEAAMLYAIRSIYSGPVLTQFEINGSTGRYFIDFTLPEKDVAIEFDGMSKLGSTNEDLYREKQRWIRREQDLRDCGWTVIRYSWEQLKNLPRLQIDLAQRLDLLEAIPTTSSQLWDKGYID
;
A
#
# COMPACT_ATOMS: atom_id res chain seq x y z
N MET A 1 25.04 5.18 -13.95
CA MET A 1 24.39 4.14 -14.80
C MET A 1 23.77 3.12 -13.85
N LEU A 2 22.45 2.98 -13.85
CA LEU A 2 21.77 2.02 -12.96
C LEU A 2 21.82 0.64 -13.65
N THR A 3 22.46 -0.32 -13.00
CA THR A 3 22.59 -1.70 -13.52
C THR A 3 21.50 -2.55 -12.89
N ILE A 4 20.61 -3.10 -13.71
CA ILE A 4 19.56 -4.02 -13.26
C ILE A 4 20.14 -5.42 -13.27
N SER A 5 20.09 -6.12 -12.12
CA SER A 5 20.58 -7.49 -11.99
C SER A 5 19.74 -8.45 -12.83
N ALA A 6 20.39 -9.45 -13.45
CA ALA A 6 19.67 -10.52 -14.14
C ALA A 6 18.88 -11.36 -13.11
N GLY A 7 17.63 -11.72 -13.44
CA GLY A 7 16.80 -12.59 -12.59
C GLY A 7 15.78 -11.89 -11.71
N LEU A 8 15.65 -10.56 -11.79
CA LEU A 8 14.59 -9.85 -11.07
C LEU A 8 13.20 -10.16 -11.63
N ALA A 9 12.21 -10.21 -10.75
CA ALA A 9 10.82 -10.31 -11.14
C ALA A 9 10.36 -9.03 -11.88
N ARG A 10 9.38 -9.14 -12.77
CA ARG A 10 8.90 -8.02 -13.60
C ARG A 10 8.49 -6.79 -12.77
N TRP A 11 7.88 -7.00 -11.63
CA TRP A 11 7.45 -5.91 -10.75
C TRP A 11 8.63 -5.16 -10.11
N GLU A 12 9.73 -5.87 -9.76
CA GLU A 12 10.96 -5.27 -9.25
C GLU A 12 11.63 -4.40 -10.32
N VAL A 13 11.68 -4.91 -11.55
CA VAL A 13 12.22 -4.15 -12.70
C VAL A 13 11.41 -2.88 -12.94
N ASN A 14 10.09 -2.96 -12.85
CA ASN A 14 9.22 -1.79 -13.01
C ASN A 14 9.50 -0.72 -11.95
N GLN A 15 9.57 -1.10 -10.67
CA GLN A 15 9.89 -0.17 -9.59
C GLN A 15 11.28 0.48 -9.78
N TYR A 16 12.23 -0.31 -10.25
CA TYR A 16 13.57 0.19 -10.53
C TYR A 16 13.58 1.23 -11.65
N ILE A 17 12.83 0.98 -12.71
CA ILE A 17 12.70 1.90 -13.85
C ILE A 17 11.95 3.18 -13.44
N ASP A 18 10.92 3.08 -12.62
CA ASP A 18 10.21 4.25 -12.11
C ASP A 18 11.15 5.18 -11.33
N ARG A 19 11.95 4.64 -10.41
CA ARG A 19 12.99 5.41 -9.70
C ARG A 19 14.03 6.00 -10.66
N ALA A 20 14.53 5.19 -11.61
CA ALA A 20 15.52 5.63 -12.58
C ALA A 20 15.03 6.80 -13.42
N ARG A 21 13.78 6.78 -13.86
CA ARG A 21 13.14 7.85 -14.61
C ARG A 21 13.08 9.15 -13.80
N ILE A 22 12.69 9.07 -12.53
CA ILE A 22 12.59 10.23 -11.64
C ILE A 22 13.98 10.84 -11.40
N VAL A 23 14.95 10.02 -11.06
CA VAL A 23 16.35 10.46 -10.82
C VAL A 23 16.95 11.09 -12.09
N SER A 24 16.74 10.47 -13.26
CA SER A 24 17.20 11.02 -14.54
C SER A 24 16.57 12.39 -14.86
N LEU A 25 15.27 12.54 -14.56
CA LEU A 25 14.58 13.83 -14.70
C LEU A 25 15.15 14.88 -13.75
N ALA A 26 15.41 14.53 -12.50
CA ALA A 26 15.99 15.44 -11.52
C ALA A 26 17.36 15.96 -11.97
N GLN A 27 18.20 15.08 -12.53
CA GLN A 27 19.54 15.44 -13.03
C GLN A 27 19.53 16.29 -14.30
N SER A 28 18.50 16.15 -15.12
CA SER A 28 18.40 16.82 -16.42
C SER A 28 17.61 18.13 -16.40
N ARG A 29 17.03 18.52 -15.26
CA ARG A 29 16.06 19.61 -15.17
C ARG A 29 16.42 20.66 -14.11
N ASP A 30 15.53 21.64 -13.96
CA ASP A 30 15.64 22.72 -12.98
C ASP A 30 15.75 22.17 -11.54
N PRO A 31 16.76 22.57 -10.76
CA PRO A 31 16.93 22.13 -9.37
C PRO A 31 15.79 22.54 -8.43
N ARG A 32 14.86 23.40 -8.88
CA ARG A 32 13.66 23.80 -8.12
C ARG A 32 12.47 22.86 -8.28
N ILE A 33 12.63 21.76 -9.02
CA ILE A 33 11.62 20.73 -9.17
C ILE A 33 11.57 19.89 -7.91
N VAL A 34 10.38 19.80 -7.31
CA VAL A 34 10.09 18.91 -6.16
C VAL A 34 9.16 17.82 -6.65
N PHE A 35 9.59 16.56 -6.58
CA PHE A 35 8.72 15.44 -6.89
C PHE A 35 7.72 15.23 -5.75
N VAL A 36 6.45 14.99 -6.10
CA VAL A 36 5.33 14.98 -5.16
C VAL A 36 4.47 13.72 -5.32
N GLY A 37 3.70 13.38 -4.28
CA GLY A 37 2.77 12.26 -4.28
C GLY A 37 3.46 10.93 -4.62
N THR A 38 2.92 10.17 -5.57
CA THR A 38 3.43 8.86 -5.98
C THR A 38 4.92 8.89 -6.36
N SER A 39 5.36 9.94 -7.08
CA SER A 39 6.77 10.07 -7.47
C SER A 39 7.69 10.28 -6.27
N SER A 40 7.26 11.03 -5.28
CA SER A 40 7.99 11.20 -4.03
C SER A 40 8.10 9.88 -3.26
N LEU A 41 7.00 9.18 -3.05
CA LEU A 41 6.97 7.89 -2.34
C LEU A 41 7.84 6.84 -3.04
N CYS A 42 7.76 6.77 -4.38
CA CYS A 42 8.57 5.85 -5.20
C CYS A 42 10.08 6.05 -4.97
N VAL A 43 10.58 7.31 -5.04
CA VAL A 43 12.01 7.61 -4.83
C VAL A 43 12.43 7.27 -3.40
N GLN A 44 11.58 7.55 -2.43
CA GLN A 44 11.84 7.31 -1.01
C GLN A 44 11.64 5.85 -0.56
N GLY A 45 11.31 4.96 -1.50
CA GLY A 45 11.30 3.53 -1.26
C GLY A 45 10.03 2.99 -0.61
N VAL A 46 8.96 3.77 -0.53
CA VAL A 46 7.66 3.28 -0.06
C VAL A 46 7.09 2.32 -1.11
N PRO A 47 6.72 1.08 -0.74
CA PRO A 47 6.08 0.16 -1.66
C PRO A 47 4.71 0.69 -2.11
N LEU A 48 4.40 0.57 -3.39
CA LEU A 48 3.15 1.04 -3.99
C LEU A 48 2.40 -0.12 -4.64
N TRP A 49 1.08 0.02 -4.78
CA TRP A 49 0.24 -1.00 -5.41
C TRP A 49 0.58 -1.24 -6.88
N SER A 50 0.64 -0.15 -7.62
CA SER A 50 0.95 -0.21 -9.04
C SER A 50 2.38 0.26 -9.33
N SER A 51 2.85 0.00 -10.53
CA SER A 51 4.13 0.46 -11.07
C SER A 51 3.91 1.17 -12.40
N ASN A 52 4.94 1.77 -12.95
CA ASN A 52 4.91 2.52 -14.19
C ASN A 52 3.98 3.76 -14.11
N HIS A 53 4.10 4.47 -13.00
CA HIS A 53 3.30 5.66 -12.71
C HIS A 53 3.67 6.86 -13.60
N ASP A 54 2.69 7.72 -13.87
CA ASP A 54 2.98 9.07 -14.34
C ASP A 54 3.86 9.80 -13.32
N ILE A 55 4.85 10.53 -13.80
CA ILE A 55 5.76 11.27 -12.93
C ILE A 55 5.13 12.61 -12.60
N THR A 56 4.95 12.89 -11.31
CA THR A 56 4.35 14.12 -10.81
C THR A 56 5.36 14.95 -10.03
N PHE A 57 5.37 16.24 -10.30
CA PHE A 57 6.24 17.20 -9.63
C PHE A 57 5.57 18.56 -9.48
N TRP A 58 6.12 19.36 -8.60
CA TRP A 58 5.80 20.78 -8.46
C TRP A 58 7.04 21.62 -8.74
N CYS A 59 6.83 22.78 -9.34
CA CYS A 59 7.81 23.85 -9.37
C CYS A 59 7.09 25.21 -9.51
N PRO A 60 7.72 26.33 -9.06
CA PRO A 60 7.09 27.66 -9.12
C PRO A 60 6.88 28.16 -10.55
N GLN A 61 7.72 27.73 -11.49
CA GLN A 61 7.65 28.19 -12.88
C GLN A 61 6.67 27.38 -13.72
N SER A 62 6.29 27.95 -14.87
CA SER A 62 5.54 27.22 -15.89
C SER A 62 6.40 26.09 -16.47
N TYR A 63 5.81 24.92 -16.59
CA TYR A 63 6.48 23.75 -17.13
C TYR A 63 5.54 22.98 -18.04
N PRO A 64 5.90 22.67 -19.28
CA PRO A 64 5.06 21.91 -20.19
C PRO A 64 5.00 20.44 -19.73
N ASN A 65 3.83 19.82 -19.88
CA ASN A 65 3.73 18.37 -19.78
C ASN A 65 4.56 17.71 -20.87
N SER A 66 5.15 16.58 -20.55
CA SER A 66 5.95 15.77 -21.48
C SER A 66 5.68 14.29 -21.26
N THR A 67 6.23 13.45 -22.12
CA THR A 67 6.13 12.00 -22.01
C THR A 67 7.53 11.39 -22.10
N LEU A 68 7.86 10.49 -21.21
CA LEU A 68 9.03 9.65 -21.32
C LEU A 68 8.71 8.42 -22.19
N PRO A 69 9.67 7.98 -23.02
CA PRO A 69 9.45 6.84 -23.91
C PRO A 69 9.32 5.51 -23.14
N SER A 70 8.86 4.49 -23.85
CA SER A 70 8.91 3.11 -23.38
C SER A 70 10.35 2.63 -23.22
N VAL A 71 10.55 1.68 -22.29
CA VAL A 71 11.85 1.05 -22.04
C VAL A 71 11.74 -0.45 -22.36
N ARG A 72 12.69 -0.99 -23.12
CA ARG A 72 12.79 -2.44 -23.37
C ARG A 72 13.81 -3.04 -22.41
N TYR A 73 13.40 -4.12 -21.76
CA TYR A 73 14.26 -4.88 -20.86
C TYR A 73 13.96 -6.38 -20.94
N SER A 74 14.97 -7.20 -21.18
CA SER A 74 14.88 -8.68 -21.13
C SER A 74 13.63 -9.29 -21.80
N GLY A 75 13.32 -8.83 -23.02
CA GLY A 75 12.21 -9.38 -23.82
C GLY A 75 10.83 -8.80 -23.56
N PHE A 76 10.66 -7.88 -22.62
CA PHE A 76 9.40 -7.17 -22.41
C PHE A 76 9.57 -5.64 -22.52
N THR A 77 8.46 -4.98 -22.82
CA THR A 77 8.41 -3.51 -22.94
C THR A 77 7.66 -2.93 -21.76
N ILE A 78 8.28 -1.96 -21.09
CA ILE A 78 7.66 -1.13 -20.06
C ILE A 78 7.15 0.14 -20.73
N PRO A 79 5.85 0.44 -20.69
CA PRO A 79 5.27 1.59 -21.38
C PRO A 79 5.90 2.93 -20.96
N GLY A 80 5.80 3.92 -21.83
CA GLY A 80 6.14 5.30 -21.50
C GLY A 80 5.20 5.88 -20.44
N VAL A 81 5.64 6.93 -19.75
CA VAL A 81 4.89 7.61 -18.70
C VAL A 81 4.79 9.10 -18.98
N LYS A 82 3.70 9.73 -18.56
CA LYS A 82 3.54 11.17 -18.63
C LYS A 82 4.31 11.85 -17.50
N VAL A 83 4.86 13.01 -17.78
CA VAL A 83 5.53 13.88 -16.80
C VAL A 83 4.66 15.11 -16.62
N ARG A 84 4.10 15.29 -15.44
CA ARG A 84 3.08 16.29 -15.17
C ARG A 84 3.46 17.21 -14.02
N LYS A 85 3.34 18.50 -14.26
CA LYS A 85 3.42 19.50 -13.19
C LYS A 85 2.09 19.58 -12.46
N LEU A 86 2.11 19.48 -11.14
CA LEU A 86 0.97 19.76 -10.28
C LEU A 86 0.92 21.25 -9.91
N ARG A 87 -0.30 21.77 -9.74
CA ARG A 87 -0.52 23.20 -9.44
C ARG A 87 -0.22 23.55 -7.99
N ARG A 88 -0.50 22.63 -7.06
CA ARG A 88 -0.35 22.87 -5.63
C ARG A 88 1.06 22.54 -5.15
N PRO A 89 1.67 23.41 -4.31
CA PRO A 89 2.98 23.16 -3.73
C PRO A 89 2.95 21.93 -2.79
N PRO A 90 4.12 21.46 -2.33
CA PRO A 90 4.21 20.55 -1.18
C PRO A 90 3.44 21.07 0.03
N LEU A 91 2.92 20.18 0.87
CA LEU A 91 2.16 20.55 2.09
C LEU A 91 3.08 21.20 3.12
N THR A 92 4.29 20.66 3.25
CA THR A 92 5.35 21.19 4.12
C THR A 92 6.64 21.37 3.32
N ASP A 93 7.74 21.61 4.00
CA ASP A 93 9.04 21.73 3.38
C ASP A 93 9.47 20.40 2.73
N HIS A 94 9.97 20.49 1.51
CA HIS A 94 10.51 19.35 0.78
C HIS A 94 11.89 18.95 1.31
N ARG A 95 12.24 17.68 1.10
CA ARG A 95 13.54 17.12 1.51
C ARG A 95 14.39 16.74 0.30
N LEU A 96 15.71 16.79 0.49
CA LEU A 96 16.66 16.27 -0.48
C LEU A 96 16.96 14.81 -0.13
N THR A 97 16.84 13.90 -1.11
CA THR A 97 17.23 12.49 -0.95
C THR A 97 18.73 12.30 -1.16
N GLU A 98 19.26 11.12 -0.82
CA GLU A 98 20.66 10.74 -1.06
C GLU A 98 21.09 10.87 -2.53
N ASN A 99 20.17 10.73 -3.47
CA ASN A 99 20.42 10.90 -4.91
C ASN A 99 20.35 12.35 -5.39
N GLY A 100 20.26 13.31 -4.49
CA GLY A 100 20.14 14.73 -4.85
C GLY A 100 18.76 15.11 -5.43
N VAL A 101 17.76 14.25 -5.28
CA VAL A 101 16.39 14.50 -5.76
C VAL A 101 15.59 15.22 -4.70
N GLN A 102 15.01 16.37 -5.04
CA GLN A 102 14.10 17.07 -4.13
C GLN A 102 12.72 16.40 -4.16
N VAL A 103 12.25 16.02 -2.99
CA VAL A 103 10.99 15.27 -2.82
C VAL A 103 10.15 15.89 -1.71
N GLU A 104 8.83 15.77 -1.85
CA GLU A 104 7.89 16.02 -0.77
C GLU A 104 8.12 14.99 0.36
N ASP A 105 7.92 15.39 1.60
CA ASP A 105 7.96 14.48 2.75
C ASP A 105 7.02 13.27 2.53
N LYS A 106 7.35 12.09 3.05
CA LYS A 106 6.58 10.86 2.82
C LYS A 106 5.15 10.96 3.33
N LEU A 107 4.95 11.54 4.53
CA LEU A 107 3.61 11.71 5.09
C LEU A 107 2.78 12.68 4.25
N ASP A 108 3.37 13.78 3.81
CA ASP A 108 2.71 14.76 2.94
C ASP A 108 2.38 14.17 1.57
N ALA A 109 3.30 13.40 1.00
CA ALA A 109 3.09 12.73 -0.28
C ALA A 109 1.95 11.70 -0.20
N ALA A 110 1.87 10.93 0.87
CA ALA A 110 0.79 9.99 1.11
C ALA A 110 -0.56 10.71 1.35
N LEU A 111 -0.56 11.79 2.13
CA LEU A 111 -1.76 12.63 2.32
C LEU A 111 -2.24 13.29 1.03
N ARG A 112 -1.32 13.73 0.17
CA ARG A 112 -1.67 14.25 -1.16
C ARG A 112 -2.44 13.23 -1.98
N LEU A 113 -2.03 11.95 -1.95
CA LEU A 113 -2.77 10.88 -2.61
C LEU A 113 -4.13 10.66 -1.95
N ALA A 114 -4.19 10.66 -0.63
CA ALA A 114 -5.43 10.47 0.13
C ALA A 114 -6.46 11.58 -0.10
N MET A 115 -6.02 12.80 -0.38
CA MET A 115 -6.87 13.91 -0.79
C MET A 115 -7.26 13.88 -2.29
N GLY A 116 -6.69 12.95 -3.06
CA GLY A 116 -6.99 12.74 -4.48
C GLY A 116 -8.25 11.89 -4.70
N SER A 117 -8.44 11.45 -5.94
CA SER A 117 -9.59 10.65 -6.37
C SER A 117 -9.33 9.14 -6.42
N GLN A 118 -8.08 8.71 -6.31
CA GLN A 118 -7.69 7.29 -6.36
C GLN A 118 -7.58 6.71 -4.94
N HIS A 119 -8.72 6.47 -4.31
CA HIS A 119 -8.81 6.16 -2.88
C HIS A 119 -8.15 4.83 -2.51
N PHE A 120 -8.26 3.81 -3.36
CA PHE A 120 -7.63 2.51 -3.14
C PHE A 120 -6.10 2.62 -3.11
N GLU A 121 -5.52 3.20 -4.17
CA GLU A 121 -4.06 3.38 -4.22
C GLU A 121 -3.57 4.28 -3.09
N ALA A 122 -4.35 5.29 -2.73
CA ALA A 122 -4.08 6.16 -1.60
C ALA A 122 -4.12 5.40 -0.26
N PHE A 123 -5.08 4.50 -0.08
CA PHE A 123 -5.17 3.65 1.11
C PHE A 123 -3.93 2.76 1.24
N VAL A 124 -3.56 2.07 0.14
CA VAL A 124 -2.33 1.26 0.13
C VAL A 124 -1.11 2.11 0.43
N ALA A 125 -1.00 3.29 -0.18
CA ALA A 125 0.12 4.20 0.06
C ALA A 125 0.21 4.67 1.53
N ILE A 126 -0.93 4.97 2.19
CA ILE A 126 -0.95 5.32 3.62
C ILE A 126 -0.53 4.12 4.48
N CYS A 127 -1.05 2.90 4.23
CA CYS A 127 -0.64 1.69 4.96
C CYS A 127 0.88 1.48 4.84
N MET A 128 1.41 1.53 3.63
CA MET A 128 2.85 1.33 3.39
C MET A 128 3.72 2.46 3.96
N THR A 129 3.23 3.68 3.97
CA THR A 129 3.92 4.81 4.61
C THR A 129 3.95 4.63 6.13
N LEU A 130 2.83 4.27 6.75
CA LEU A 130 2.76 3.96 8.17
C LEU A 130 3.69 2.79 8.54
N HIS A 131 3.68 1.69 7.76
CA HIS A 131 4.56 0.54 7.94
C HIS A 131 6.04 0.95 7.92
N THR A 132 6.44 1.68 6.87
CA THR A 132 7.82 2.10 6.66
C THR A 132 8.29 3.08 7.74
N GLU A 133 7.52 4.12 8.03
CA GLU A 133 7.90 5.17 8.97
C GLU A 133 7.81 4.71 10.44
N SER A 134 6.89 3.80 10.77
CA SER A 134 6.86 3.19 12.09
C SER A 134 7.96 2.15 12.29
N ASN A 135 8.66 1.74 11.23
CA ASN A 135 9.57 0.59 11.24
C ASN A 135 8.88 -0.62 11.92
N PHE A 136 7.72 -1.00 11.35
CA PHE A 136 6.87 -2.01 11.95
C PHE A 136 7.59 -3.36 12.02
N SER A 137 7.48 -4.02 13.18
CA SER A 137 8.14 -5.31 13.41
C SER A 137 7.32 -6.17 14.37
N LEU A 138 7.09 -7.41 13.99
CA LEU A 138 6.41 -8.41 14.82
C LEU A 138 7.18 -8.73 16.11
N GLN A 139 8.50 -8.59 16.11
CA GLN A 139 9.32 -8.81 17.30
C GLN A 139 9.08 -7.76 18.39
N ARG A 140 8.62 -6.57 18.00
CA ARG A 140 8.33 -5.42 18.88
C ARG A 140 6.98 -4.80 18.55
N ILE A 141 5.96 -5.62 18.43
CA ILE A 141 4.65 -5.19 17.96
C ILE A 141 4.06 -4.05 18.81
N GLY A 142 4.20 -4.10 20.13
CA GLY A 142 3.71 -3.05 21.03
C GLY A 142 4.38 -1.69 20.78
N ASP A 143 5.69 -1.66 20.56
CA ASP A 143 6.41 -0.44 20.25
C ASP A 143 6.08 0.05 18.82
N SER A 144 5.90 -0.87 17.88
CA SER A 144 5.48 -0.56 16.52
C SER A 144 4.10 0.10 16.50
N ARG A 145 3.15 -0.42 17.26
CA ARG A 145 1.81 0.17 17.41
C ARG A 145 1.83 1.57 18.04
N LYS A 146 2.69 1.80 19.03
CA LYS A 146 2.87 3.15 19.60
C LYS A 146 3.39 4.14 18.56
N ARG A 147 4.41 3.74 17.76
CA ARG A 147 4.94 4.59 16.69
C ARG A 147 3.90 4.85 15.62
N GLU A 148 3.13 3.83 15.23
CA GLU A 148 2.03 3.98 14.28
C GLU A 148 0.99 5.00 14.78
N ASN A 149 0.58 4.94 16.05
CA ASN A 149 -0.38 5.87 16.62
C ASN A 149 0.15 7.32 16.58
N ASN A 150 1.42 7.54 16.93
CA ASN A 150 2.04 8.86 16.83
C ASN A 150 2.05 9.38 15.39
N LEU A 151 2.36 8.53 14.40
CA LEU A 151 2.33 8.89 12.99
C LEU A 151 0.90 9.21 12.51
N ARG A 152 -0.09 8.50 13.01
CA ARG A 152 -1.51 8.74 12.70
C ARG A 152 -1.99 10.09 13.24
N GLU A 153 -1.57 10.44 14.46
CA GLU A 153 -1.81 11.76 15.05
C GLU A 153 -1.13 12.86 14.21
N GLU A 154 0.13 12.64 13.81
CA GLU A 154 0.86 13.57 12.95
C GLU A 154 0.18 13.77 11.59
N LEU A 155 -0.26 12.70 10.93
CA LEU A 155 -1.02 12.78 9.68
C LEU A 155 -2.31 13.59 9.85
N THR A 156 -3.02 13.38 10.96
CA THR A 156 -4.25 14.11 11.28
C THR A 156 -3.99 15.60 11.51
N GLN A 157 -2.92 15.93 12.21
CA GLN A 157 -2.48 17.31 12.41
C GLN A 157 -2.10 17.99 11.08
N ARG A 158 -1.33 17.31 10.23
CA ARG A 158 -0.95 17.82 8.91
C ARG A 158 -2.17 18.08 8.02
N LEU A 159 -3.21 17.24 8.10
CA LEU A 159 -4.48 17.49 7.40
C LEU A 159 -5.20 18.75 7.91
N SER A 160 -5.14 19.03 9.21
CA SER A 160 -5.70 20.25 9.78
C SER A 160 -4.95 21.49 9.29
N ILE A 161 -3.63 21.46 9.30
CA ILE A 161 -2.77 22.52 8.74
C ILE A 161 -3.04 22.71 7.23
N ALA A 162 -3.17 21.62 6.48
CA ALA A 162 -3.52 21.71 5.06
C ALA A 162 -4.86 22.40 4.85
N GLN A 163 -5.86 22.11 5.69
CA GLN A 163 -7.17 22.74 5.62
C GLN A 163 -7.09 24.26 5.91
N GLU A 164 -6.32 24.67 6.92
CA GLU A 164 -6.04 26.07 7.26
C GLU A 164 -5.34 26.78 6.09
N ASN A 165 -4.42 26.12 5.41
CA ASN A 165 -3.70 26.59 4.23
C ASN A 165 -4.54 26.55 2.94
N GLY A 166 -5.87 26.37 3.05
CA GLY A 166 -6.79 26.48 1.92
C GLY A 166 -6.94 25.21 1.06
N TRP A 167 -6.53 24.04 1.55
CA TRP A 167 -6.88 22.77 0.95
C TRP A 167 -8.31 22.43 1.34
N LYS A 168 -9.25 22.56 0.41
CA LYS A 168 -10.69 22.40 0.69
C LYS A 168 -11.25 21.03 0.34
N TYR A 169 -10.62 20.36 -0.64
CA TYR A 169 -11.14 19.11 -1.19
C TYR A 169 -10.34 17.91 -0.70
N GLY A 170 -11.04 16.79 -0.48
CA GLY A 170 -10.44 15.52 -0.12
C GLY A 170 -10.02 15.36 1.34
N ILE A 171 -10.13 16.39 2.18
CA ILE A 171 -9.71 16.34 3.60
C ILE A 171 -10.50 15.27 4.37
N SER A 172 -11.82 15.23 4.24
CA SER A 172 -12.66 14.24 4.96
C SER A 172 -12.34 12.81 4.50
N THR A 173 -12.12 12.63 3.20
CA THR A 173 -11.69 11.35 2.62
C THR A 173 -10.32 10.94 3.15
N ALA A 174 -9.36 11.86 3.16
CA ALA A 174 -8.03 11.59 3.69
C ALA A 174 -8.05 11.23 5.19
N LYS A 175 -8.86 11.91 6.00
CA LYS A 175 -9.07 11.57 7.41
C LYS A 175 -9.59 10.14 7.57
N LEU A 176 -10.58 9.75 6.76
CA LEU A 176 -11.12 8.39 6.79
C LEU A 176 -10.09 7.35 6.34
N ILE A 177 -9.30 7.63 5.30
CA ILE A 177 -8.21 6.74 4.86
C ILE A 177 -7.19 6.57 5.99
N VAL A 178 -6.72 7.66 6.61
CA VAL A 178 -5.77 7.64 7.72
C VAL A 178 -6.32 6.85 8.91
N GLU A 179 -7.60 7.01 9.22
CA GLU A 179 -8.27 6.26 10.30
C GLU A 179 -8.28 4.75 10.03
N LYS A 180 -8.57 4.34 8.80
CA LYS A 180 -8.77 2.94 8.43
C LYS A 180 -7.50 2.22 7.99
N ALA A 181 -6.44 2.93 7.62
CA ALA A 181 -5.16 2.32 7.25
C ALA A 181 -4.47 1.70 8.47
N ASP A 182 -3.53 0.78 8.24
CA ASP A 182 -2.86 0.03 9.31
C ASP A 182 -1.41 -0.31 8.91
N ALA A 183 -0.48 -0.07 9.81
CA ALA A 183 0.95 -0.34 9.61
C ALA A 183 1.31 -1.83 9.65
N GLY A 184 0.41 -2.68 10.13
CA GLY A 184 0.64 -4.13 10.20
C GLY A 184 0.59 -4.83 8.85
N CYS A 185 0.21 -4.14 7.77
CA CYS A 185 0.33 -4.68 6.42
C CYS A 185 1.79 -4.65 5.97
N ASP A 186 2.40 -5.81 5.78
CA ASP A 186 3.83 -5.94 5.41
C ASP A 186 4.11 -5.55 3.96
N ASN A 187 3.09 -5.58 3.11
CA ASN A 187 3.22 -5.33 1.68
C ASN A 187 1.92 -4.76 1.06
N PRO A 188 1.98 -4.21 -0.16
CA PRO A 188 0.82 -3.64 -0.84
C PRO A 188 -0.36 -4.62 -1.03
N ALA A 189 -0.11 -5.93 -1.14
CA ALA A 189 -1.18 -6.90 -1.32
C ALA A 189 -1.98 -7.11 -0.02
N GLU A 190 -1.31 -7.11 1.11
CA GLU A 190 -1.99 -7.13 2.42
C GLU A 190 -2.78 -5.83 2.63
N ALA A 191 -2.23 -4.68 2.27
CA ALA A 191 -2.97 -3.42 2.33
C ALA A 191 -4.21 -3.43 1.42
N ALA A 192 -4.12 -4.02 0.23
CA ALA A 192 -5.26 -4.21 -0.68
C ALA A 192 -6.29 -5.19 -0.09
N MET A 193 -5.84 -6.24 0.58
CA MET A 193 -6.73 -7.18 1.27
C MET A 193 -7.44 -6.50 2.44
N LEU A 194 -6.74 -5.70 3.25
CA LEU A 194 -7.33 -4.90 4.32
C LEU A 194 -8.39 -3.94 3.77
N TYR A 195 -8.11 -3.31 2.63
CA TYR A 195 -9.09 -2.47 1.94
C TYR A 195 -10.35 -3.25 1.58
N ALA A 196 -10.22 -4.45 1.01
CA ALA A 196 -11.35 -5.30 0.67
C ALA A 196 -12.19 -5.68 1.91
N ILE A 197 -11.53 -6.09 2.99
CA ILE A 197 -12.20 -6.45 4.25
C ILE A 197 -12.99 -5.25 4.79
N ARG A 198 -12.35 -4.08 4.92
CA ARG A 198 -12.97 -2.88 5.48
C ARG A 198 -14.08 -2.29 4.60
N SER A 199 -14.13 -2.65 3.32
CA SER A 199 -15.21 -2.22 2.43
C SER A 199 -16.53 -2.94 2.68
N ILE A 200 -16.51 -4.11 3.31
CA ILE A 200 -17.70 -4.94 3.56
C ILE A 200 -17.94 -5.20 5.04
N TYR A 201 -16.95 -5.01 5.89
CA TYR A 201 -17.04 -5.27 7.32
C TYR A 201 -16.69 -4.02 8.14
N SER A 202 -17.66 -3.55 8.93
CA SER A 202 -17.54 -2.35 9.78
C SER A 202 -17.02 -2.61 11.18
N GLY A 203 -16.98 -3.88 11.60
CA GLY A 203 -16.48 -4.28 12.92
C GLY A 203 -14.95 -4.20 13.05
N PRO A 204 -14.40 -4.58 14.19
CA PRO A 204 -12.97 -4.54 14.45
C PRO A 204 -12.20 -5.50 13.54
N VAL A 205 -11.18 -4.98 12.86
CA VAL A 205 -10.20 -5.74 12.09
C VAL A 205 -8.84 -5.48 12.70
N LEU A 206 -8.20 -6.54 13.17
CA LEU A 206 -6.85 -6.47 13.75
C LEU A 206 -5.86 -7.08 12.76
N THR A 207 -4.76 -6.38 12.51
CA THR A 207 -3.67 -6.88 11.67
C THR A 207 -2.55 -7.45 12.53
N GLN A 208 -1.88 -8.48 12.03
CA GLN A 208 -0.76 -9.15 12.71
C GLN A 208 -1.12 -9.55 14.14
N PHE A 209 -2.32 -10.12 14.29
CA PHE A 209 -2.84 -10.54 15.59
C PHE A 209 -2.15 -11.82 16.06
N GLU A 210 -1.66 -11.80 17.31
CA GLU A 210 -0.97 -12.93 17.90
C GLU A 210 -1.96 -13.94 18.45
N ILE A 211 -1.87 -15.20 17.98
CA ILE A 211 -2.63 -16.35 18.48
C ILE A 211 -1.63 -17.36 19.02
N ASN A 212 -1.85 -17.78 20.27
CA ASN A 212 -1.08 -18.83 20.91
C ASN A 212 -1.78 -20.18 20.71
N GLY A 213 -1.29 -20.96 19.76
CA GLY A 213 -1.75 -22.32 19.52
C GLY A 213 -0.99 -23.36 20.35
N SER A 214 -1.36 -24.63 20.19
CA SER A 214 -0.75 -25.74 20.92
C SER A 214 0.69 -26.03 20.48
N THR A 215 1.01 -25.78 19.23
CA THR A 215 2.32 -26.05 18.63
C THR A 215 3.20 -24.82 18.46
N GLY A 216 2.65 -23.61 18.68
CA GLY A 216 3.42 -22.37 18.52
C GLY A 216 2.61 -21.11 18.62
N ARG A 217 3.33 -20.01 18.43
CA ARG A 217 2.80 -18.66 18.38
C ARG A 217 2.69 -18.21 16.91
N TYR A 218 1.52 -17.74 16.52
CA TYR A 218 1.21 -17.35 15.16
C TYR A 218 0.83 -15.88 15.10
N PHE A 219 1.28 -15.19 14.07
CA PHE A 219 0.78 -13.86 13.70
C PHE A 219 -0.10 -14.03 12.47
N ILE A 220 -1.32 -13.55 12.57
CA ILE A 220 -2.35 -13.66 11.52
C ILE A 220 -2.47 -12.32 10.83
N ASP A 221 -2.44 -12.32 9.50
CA ASP A 221 -2.47 -11.07 8.71
C ASP A 221 -3.67 -10.21 9.09
N PHE A 222 -4.87 -10.82 9.16
CA PHE A 222 -6.10 -10.13 9.58
C PHE A 222 -6.97 -11.04 10.44
N THR A 223 -7.46 -10.53 11.56
CA THR A 223 -8.49 -11.20 12.35
C THR A 223 -9.73 -10.33 12.51
N LEU A 224 -10.88 -10.97 12.49
CA LEU A 224 -12.18 -10.41 12.80
C LEU A 224 -12.67 -11.04 14.10
N PRO A 225 -12.32 -10.48 15.28
CA PRO A 225 -12.55 -11.12 16.57
C PRO A 225 -14.03 -11.40 16.87
N GLU A 226 -14.94 -10.53 16.42
CA GLU A 226 -16.39 -10.70 16.63
C GLU A 226 -17.00 -11.85 15.83
N LYS A 227 -16.25 -12.39 14.87
CA LYS A 227 -16.68 -13.49 13.99
C LYS A 227 -15.81 -14.74 14.13
N ASP A 228 -14.81 -14.73 14.98
CA ASP A 228 -13.79 -15.79 15.11
C ASP A 228 -13.19 -16.18 13.76
N VAL A 229 -12.92 -15.18 12.90
CA VAL A 229 -12.36 -15.38 11.56
C VAL A 229 -10.93 -14.88 11.49
N ALA A 230 -10.04 -15.72 11.01
CA ALA A 230 -8.66 -15.45 10.65
C ALA A 230 -8.53 -15.43 9.12
N ILE A 231 -8.05 -14.33 8.56
CA ILE A 231 -7.85 -14.18 7.11
C ILE A 231 -6.35 -14.04 6.85
N GLU A 232 -5.81 -14.86 5.96
CA GLU A 232 -4.41 -14.83 5.58
C GLU A 232 -4.27 -14.60 4.06
N PHE A 233 -3.25 -13.84 3.68
CA PHE A 233 -2.90 -13.61 2.29
C PHE A 233 -1.69 -14.46 1.91
N ASP A 234 -1.90 -15.45 1.04
CA ASP A 234 -0.82 -16.31 0.54
C ASP A 234 -0.11 -15.67 -0.66
N GLY A 235 1.03 -15.05 -0.37
CA GLY A 235 1.97 -14.61 -1.41
C GLY A 235 2.66 -15.81 -2.05
N MET A 236 2.63 -15.95 -3.37
CA MET A 236 3.21 -17.07 -4.12
C MET A 236 4.75 -17.24 -3.98
N SER A 237 5.43 -16.45 -3.19
CA SER A 237 6.90 -16.36 -3.19
C SER A 237 7.63 -17.32 -2.25
N LYS A 238 6.95 -18.21 -1.52
CA LYS A 238 7.58 -19.05 -0.49
C LYS A 238 7.57 -20.55 -0.79
N LEU A 239 7.30 -20.95 -2.02
CA LEU A 239 7.44 -22.35 -2.39
C LEU A 239 8.92 -22.66 -2.58
N GLY A 240 9.49 -23.48 -1.71
CA GLY A 240 10.88 -23.89 -1.75
C GLY A 240 11.30 -24.49 -3.08
N SER A 241 12.58 -24.44 -3.38
CA SER A 241 13.14 -24.86 -4.67
C SER A 241 13.21 -26.39 -4.87
N THR A 242 12.96 -27.17 -3.81
CA THR A 242 12.99 -28.64 -3.85
C THR A 242 11.66 -29.27 -3.44
N ASN A 243 11.41 -30.49 -3.91
CA ASN A 243 10.22 -31.25 -3.52
C ASN A 243 10.13 -31.53 -2.02
N GLU A 244 11.28 -31.70 -1.34
CA GLU A 244 11.32 -31.90 0.12
C GLU A 244 10.96 -30.62 0.87
N ASP A 245 11.42 -29.46 0.42
CA ASP A 245 11.07 -28.17 1.02
C ASP A 245 9.59 -27.89 0.86
N LEU A 246 9.05 -28.14 -0.32
CA LEU A 246 7.60 -28.06 -0.60
C LEU A 246 6.77 -28.94 0.33
N TYR A 247 7.21 -30.19 0.56
CA TYR A 247 6.51 -31.11 1.44
C TYR A 247 6.55 -30.64 2.90
N ARG A 248 7.72 -30.20 3.38
CA ARG A 248 7.89 -29.69 4.76
C ARG A 248 7.07 -28.41 4.99
N GLU A 249 7.04 -27.51 4.03
CA GLU A 249 6.22 -26.29 4.12
C GLU A 249 4.73 -26.61 4.13
N LYS A 250 4.28 -27.54 3.28
CA LYS A 250 2.89 -28.01 3.28
C LYS A 250 2.48 -28.62 4.62
N GLN A 251 3.38 -29.40 5.25
CA GLN A 251 3.10 -29.99 6.56
C GLN A 251 3.03 -28.93 7.67
N ARG A 252 3.92 -27.91 7.64
CA ARG A 252 3.86 -26.78 8.57
C ARG A 252 2.56 -26.00 8.41
N TRP A 253 2.15 -25.79 7.19
CA TRP A 253 0.94 -25.09 6.84
C TRP A 253 -0.32 -25.82 7.36
N ILE A 254 -0.41 -27.15 7.15
CA ILE A 254 -1.52 -27.98 7.65
C ILE A 254 -1.58 -27.93 9.19
N ARG A 255 -0.44 -28.06 9.86
CA ARG A 255 -0.38 -27.99 11.32
C ARG A 255 -0.83 -26.63 11.85
N ARG A 256 -0.35 -25.55 11.24
CA ARG A 256 -0.76 -24.18 11.61
C ARG A 256 -2.27 -23.99 11.45
N GLU A 257 -2.84 -24.45 10.35
CA GLU A 257 -4.28 -24.34 10.12
C GLU A 257 -5.09 -25.15 11.13
N GLN A 258 -4.66 -26.39 11.42
CA GLN A 258 -5.32 -27.20 12.43
C GLN A 258 -5.25 -26.54 13.81
N ASP A 259 -4.10 -26.04 14.19
CA ASP A 259 -3.88 -25.39 15.49
C ASP A 259 -4.76 -24.13 15.64
N LEU A 260 -4.91 -23.34 14.59
CA LEU A 260 -5.81 -22.18 14.58
C LEU A 260 -7.29 -22.59 14.72
N ARG A 261 -7.69 -23.67 14.04
CA ARG A 261 -9.05 -24.24 14.16
C ARG A 261 -9.32 -24.78 15.56
N ASP A 262 -8.35 -25.45 16.15
CA ASP A 262 -8.45 -25.95 17.52
C ASP A 262 -8.57 -24.82 18.56
N CYS A 263 -8.04 -23.63 18.22
CA CYS A 263 -8.24 -22.39 18.97
C CYS A 263 -9.59 -21.70 18.69
N GLY A 264 -10.48 -22.28 17.87
CA GLY A 264 -11.81 -21.76 17.56
C GLY A 264 -11.87 -20.83 16.35
N TRP A 265 -10.76 -20.63 15.60
CA TRP A 265 -10.72 -19.72 14.47
C TRP A 265 -11.14 -20.39 13.17
N THR A 266 -12.02 -19.73 12.42
CA THR A 266 -12.29 -20.06 11.02
C THR A 266 -11.22 -19.43 10.15
N VAL A 267 -10.41 -20.24 9.46
CA VAL A 267 -9.31 -19.74 8.62
C VAL A 267 -9.77 -19.58 7.17
N ILE A 268 -9.63 -18.38 6.62
CA ILE A 268 -9.90 -18.05 5.22
C ILE A 268 -8.58 -17.59 4.59
N ARG A 269 -8.26 -18.10 3.38
CA ARG A 269 -7.05 -17.74 2.67
C ARG A 269 -7.38 -17.17 1.31
N TYR A 270 -6.62 -16.15 0.93
CA TYR A 270 -6.69 -15.52 -0.38
C TYR A 270 -5.32 -15.46 -1.03
N SER A 271 -5.32 -15.68 -2.34
CA SER A 271 -4.14 -15.64 -3.20
C SER A 271 -4.12 -14.39 -4.07
N TRP A 272 -2.97 -14.14 -4.71
CA TRP A 272 -2.84 -13.11 -5.74
C TRP A 272 -3.88 -13.21 -6.85
N GLU A 273 -4.25 -14.42 -7.26
CA GLU A 273 -5.21 -14.61 -8.34
C GLU A 273 -6.60 -14.09 -7.98
N GLN A 274 -6.98 -14.25 -6.72
CA GLN A 274 -8.25 -13.73 -6.19
C GLN A 274 -8.18 -12.21 -5.98
N LEU A 275 -7.03 -11.70 -5.49
CA LEU A 275 -6.84 -10.27 -5.23
C LEU A 275 -6.84 -9.42 -6.50
N LYS A 276 -6.44 -9.97 -7.65
CA LYS A 276 -6.49 -9.27 -8.95
C LYS A 276 -7.90 -8.80 -9.35
N ASN A 277 -8.93 -9.43 -8.82
CA ASN A 277 -10.32 -9.04 -9.04
C ASN A 277 -10.98 -8.64 -7.74
N LEU A 278 -10.71 -7.42 -7.31
CA LEU A 278 -11.18 -6.88 -6.03
C LEU A 278 -12.70 -6.97 -5.84
N PRO A 279 -13.56 -6.61 -6.82
CA PRO A 279 -15.00 -6.76 -6.67
C PRO A 279 -15.46 -8.20 -6.42
N ARG A 280 -14.86 -9.17 -7.13
CA ARG A 280 -15.18 -10.59 -6.92
C ARG A 280 -14.70 -11.07 -5.56
N LEU A 281 -13.53 -10.62 -5.12
CA LEU A 281 -13.00 -10.90 -3.79
C LEU A 281 -13.94 -10.38 -2.70
N GLN A 282 -14.45 -9.15 -2.83
CA GLN A 282 -15.40 -8.57 -1.88
C GLN A 282 -16.70 -9.36 -1.78
N ILE A 283 -17.23 -9.85 -2.91
CA ILE A 283 -18.41 -10.72 -2.93
C ILE A 283 -18.12 -12.05 -2.23
N ASP A 284 -17.00 -12.71 -2.54
CA ASP A 284 -16.62 -13.98 -1.90
C ASP A 284 -16.41 -13.80 -0.39
N LEU A 285 -15.75 -12.72 0.02
CA LEU A 285 -15.59 -12.36 1.44
C LEU A 285 -16.94 -12.15 2.12
N ALA A 286 -17.83 -11.38 1.51
CA ALA A 286 -19.16 -11.10 2.07
C ALA A 286 -19.97 -12.40 2.24
N GLN A 287 -19.89 -13.32 1.27
CA GLN A 287 -20.53 -14.64 1.37
C GLN A 287 -19.97 -15.47 2.53
N ARG A 288 -18.64 -15.56 2.64
CA ARG A 288 -17.97 -16.34 3.70
C ARG A 288 -18.18 -15.78 5.09
N LEU A 289 -18.40 -14.46 5.19
CA LEU A 289 -18.63 -13.77 6.46
C LEU A 289 -20.10 -13.63 6.82
N ASP A 290 -21.00 -14.15 5.97
CA ASP A 290 -22.45 -13.96 6.08
C ASP A 290 -22.86 -12.49 6.16
N LEU A 291 -22.34 -11.71 5.23
CA LEU A 291 -22.52 -10.25 5.14
C LEU A 291 -23.08 -9.82 3.78
N LEU A 292 -23.86 -10.67 3.10
CA LEU A 292 -24.37 -10.37 1.76
C LEU A 292 -25.24 -9.09 1.71
N GLU A 293 -25.91 -8.75 2.80
CA GLU A 293 -26.69 -7.51 2.92
C GLU A 293 -25.79 -6.25 3.06
N ALA A 294 -24.52 -6.44 3.44
CA ALA A 294 -23.56 -5.36 3.64
C ALA A 294 -22.80 -4.99 2.35
N ILE A 295 -23.00 -5.72 1.24
CA ILE A 295 -22.43 -5.33 -0.04
C ILE A 295 -23.11 -4.03 -0.47
N PRO A 296 -22.37 -2.93 -0.57
CA PRO A 296 -22.96 -1.65 -0.92
C PRO A 296 -23.60 -1.72 -2.31
N THR A 297 -24.92 -1.66 -2.37
CA THR A 297 -25.65 -1.54 -3.65
C THR A 297 -25.69 -0.10 -4.15
N THR A 298 -25.35 0.85 -3.29
CA THR A 298 -25.27 2.28 -3.63
C THR A 298 -24.22 2.97 -2.79
N SER A 299 -23.42 3.70 -3.47
CA SER A 299 -22.28 4.45 -2.98
C SER A 299 -22.65 5.61 -2.07
N SER A 300 -22.12 5.64 -0.89
CA SER A 300 -22.02 6.88 -0.11
C SER A 300 -20.69 7.04 0.63
N GLN A 301 -19.82 6.09 0.52
CA GLN A 301 -18.57 6.09 1.30
C GLN A 301 -17.33 5.89 0.42
N LEU A 302 -16.18 6.02 1.01
CA LEU A 302 -14.85 5.93 0.42
C LEU A 302 -14.66 4.76 -0.57
N TRP A 303 -15.38 3.66 -0.34
CA TRP A 303 -15.24 2.38 -1.00
C TRP A 303 -16.06 2.24 -2.28
N ASP A 304 -16.86 3.27 -2.63
CA ASP A 304 -17.94 3.17 -3.60
C ASP A 304 -17.68 3.78 -4.98
N LYS A 305 -16.61 4.51 -5.18
CA LYS A 305 -16.33 5.12 -6.48
C LYS A 305 -14.89 4.93 -6.90
N GLY A 306 -14.70 4.10 -7.91
CA GLY A 306 -13.50 4.18 -8.70
C GLY A 306 -12.66 2.92 -8.85
N TYR A 307 -13.22 1.74 -8.59
CA TYR A 307 -12.47 0.49 -8.77
C TYR A 307 -13.05 -0.44 -9.81
N ILE A 308 -14.01 0.04 -10.59
CA ILE A 308 -14.59 -0.69 -11.71
C ILE A 308 -14.22 0.06 -13.00
N ASP A 309 -12.92 0.35 -13.18
CA ASP A 309 -12.37 0.71 -14.49
C ASP A 309 -10.99 0.06 -14.67
#